data_c1d4b90b65a29f26499b742205073320
#
_entry.id   c1d4b90b65a29f26499b742205073320
#
_cell.length_a   1.000
_cell.length_b   1.000
_cell.length_c   1.000
_cell.angle_alpha   90.00
_cell.angle_beta   90.00
_cell.angle_gamma   90.00
#
_symmetry.space_group_name_H-M   'P 1'
#
loop_
_entity.id
_entity.type
_entity.pdbx_description
1 polymer ?
#
loop_
_entity_poly.entity_id
_entity_poly.type
_entity_poly.pdbx_seq_one_letter_code
_entity_poly.pdbx_strand_id
1 'polypeptide(L)'
;MKYDVIAYCWNDALAGFTREDAQRLTHVNLAFGLIKDGLLDLHLLKYLHLLPKLREWNPEMKIVLSVGGWGADGFSDMAMTEEGRRNFAKSCLDAVEKYNLDGIDIDWEYPCNDAAGIGADPRDKENFTALLATLREYLGKDRIVSLSLIHI
;
A
#
# COMPACT_ATOMS: atom_id res chain seq x y z
N MET A 1 -6.78 22.18 -6.05
CA MET A 1 -5.35 22.22 -6.48
C MET A 1 -5.25 21.82 -7.95
N LYS A 2 -4.27 22.33 -8.71
CA LYS A 2 -4.13 22.01 -10.15
C LYS A 2 -3.40 20.67 -10.37
N TYR A 3 -2.65 20.22 -9.35
CA TYR A 3 -1.84 18.99 -9.41
C TYR A 3 -1.99 18.24 -8.09
N ASP A 4 -1.85 16.91 -8.15
CA ASP A 4 -1.76 16.09 -6.95
C ASP A 4 -0.36 16.22 -6.35
N VAL A 5 -0.31 16.32 -5.02
CA VAL A 5 0.90 16.33 -4.22
C VAL A 5 0.86 15.11 -3.31
N ILE A 6 1.68 14.11 -3.63
CA ILE A 6 1.70 12.81 -2.96
C ILE A 6 3.00 12.69 -2.17
N ALA A 7 2.92 12.33 -0.90
CA ALA A 7 4.09 12.05 -0.07
C ALA A 7 4.02 10.64 0.52
N TYR A 8 5.18 9.97 0.58
CA TYR A 8 5.35 8.75 1.37
C TYR A 8 5.70 9.13 2.81
N CYS A 9 4.97 8.59 3.75
CA CYS A 9 5.14 8.88 5.17
C CYS A 9 5.49 7.58 5.91
N TRP A 10 6.73 7.49 6.39
CA TRP A 10 7.20 6.39 7.22
C TRP A 10 6.50 6.40 8.58
N ASN A 11 6.37 5.22 9.20
CA ASN A 11 5.73 5.06 10.50
C ASN A 11 6.18 6.13 11.54
N ASP A 12 7.48 6.36 11.70
CA ASP A 12 7.99 7.30 12.70
C ASP A 12 7.76 8.78 12.30
N ALA A 13 7.76 9.08 11.00
CA ALA A 13 7.41 10.41 10.49
C ALA A 13 5.93 10.73 10.75
N LEU A 14 5.05 9.73 10.75
CA LEU A 14 3.63 9.92 11.05
C LEU A 14 3.41 10.48 12.48
N ALA A 15 4.26 10.11 13.43
CA ALA A 15 4.19 10.66 14.80
C ALA A 15 4.49 12.16 14.87
N GLY A 16 5.33 12.67 13.96
CA GLY A 16 5.70 14.09 13.84
C GLY A 16 4.89 14.87 12.80
N PHE A 17 3.91 14.23 12.16
CA PHE A 17 3.12 14.85 11.09
C PHE A 17 2.32 16.04 11.62
N THR A 18 2.40 17.17 10.95
CA THR A 18 1.76 18.40 11.38
C THR A 18 0.51 18.75 10.57
N ARG A 19 -0.31 19.69 11.10
CA ARG A 19 -1.44 20.23 10.34
C ARG A 19 -0.99 20.89 9.05
N GLU A 20 0.16 21.57 9.06
CA GLU A 20 0.71 22.22 7.89
C GLU A 20 1.10 21.21 6.81
N ASP A 21 1.71 20.08 7.19
CA ASP A 21 2.02 18.98 6.26
C ASP A 21 0.74 18.43 5.63
N ALA A 22 -0.28 18.13 6.44
CA ALA A 22 -1.56 17.63 5.95
C ALA A 22 -2.21 18.60 4.94
N GLN A 23 -2.14 19.90 5.19
CA GLN A 23 -2.76 20.92 4.32
C GLN A 23 -2.03 21.12 2.99
N ARG A 24 -0.77 20.72 2.89
CA ARG A 24 0.03 20.80 1.67
C ARG A 24 -0.15 19.64 0.72
N LEU A 25 -0.68 18.50 1.23
CA LEU A 25 -0.79 17.26 0.48
C LEU A 25 -2.20 17.03 -0.04
N THR A 26 -2.29 16.40 -1.22
CA THR A 26 -3.52 15.78 -1.70
C THR A 26 -3.59 14.31 -1.30
N HIS A 27 -2.44 13.64 -1.19
CA HIS A 27 -2.34 12.22 -0.82
C HIS A 27 -1.17 12.01 0.16
N VAL A 28 -1.37 11.09 1.09
CA VAL A 28 -0.29 10.52 1.90
C VAL A 28 -0.30 9.01 1.77
N ASN A 29 0.83 8.43 1.34
CA ASN A 29 1.05 7.00 1.29
C ASN A 29 1.78 6.56 2.57
N LEU A 30 1.11 5.75 3.39
CA LEU A 30 1.66 5.25 4.64
C LEU A 30 2.64 4.10 4.35
N ALA A 31 3.89 4.28 4.66
CA ALA A 31 4.96 3.35 4.33
C ALA A 31 5.49 2.63 5.59
N PHE A 32 5.52 1.33 5.65
CA PHE A 32 4.95 0.37 4.73
C PHE A 32 4.20 -0.71 5.48
N GLY A 33 3.11 -1.21 4.90
CA GLY A 33 2.61 -2.54 5.19
C GLY A 33 3.52 -3.59 4.56
N LEU A 34 3.59 -4.79 5.13
CA LEU A 34 4.36 -5.92 4.63
C LEU A 34 3.44 -7.10 4.29
N ILE A 35 4.03 -8.15 3.69
CA ILE A 35 3.34 -9.42 3.50
C ILE A 35 3.92 -10.43 4.48
N LYS A 36 3.06 -11.08 5.23
CA LYS A 36 3.40 -12.18 6.13
C LYS A 36 2.40 -13.30 5.98
N ASP A 37 2.89 -14.50 5.73
CA ASP A 37 2.04 -15.69 5.52
C ASP A 37 0.95 -15.47 4.44
N GLY A 38 1.30 -14.71 3.38
CA GLY A 38 0.41 -14.36 2.27
C GLY A 38 -0.67 -13.31 2.58
N LEU A 39 -0.65 -12.69 3.75
CA LEU A 39 -1.60 -11.67 4.19
C LEU A 39 -0.91 -10.33 4.45
N LEU A 40 -1.69 -9.26 4.45
CA LEU A 40 -1.22 -7.93 4.85
C LEU A 40 -0.83 -7.91 6.32
N ASP A 41 0.38 -7.48 6.61
CA ASP A 41 0.91 -7.29 7.96
C ASP A 41 1.24 -5.81 8.22
N LEU A 42 0.66 -5.26 9.28
CA LEU A 42 0.79 -3.85 9.67
C LEU A 42 1.59 -3.66 10.96
N HIS A 43 2.32 -4.69 11.43
CA HIS A 43 3.00 -4.64 12.74
C HIS A 43 4.03 -3.51 12.88
N LEU A 44 4.57 -3.01 11.77
CA LEU A 44 5.50 -1.87 11.76
C LEU A 44 4.80 -0.51 11.84
N LEU A 45 3.51 -0.43 11.49
CA LEU A 45 2.74 0.83 11.49
C LEU A 45 2.07 1.08 12.85
N LYS A 46 2.84 1.56 13.80
CA LYS A 46 2.42 1.76 15.20
C LYS A 46 1.53 2.98 15.42
N TYR A 47 1.54 3.94 14.50
CA TYR A 47 0.87 5.23 14.66
C TYR A 47 -0.43 5.37 13.86
N LEU A 48 -1.01 4.26 13.37
CA LEU A 48 -2.30 4.26 12.65
C LEU A 48 -3.46 4.89 13.46
N HIS A 49 -3.34 4.91 14.78
CA HIS A 49 -4.29 5.58 15.67
C HIS A 49 -4.35 7.12 15.50
N LEU A 50 -3.36 7.72 14.80
CA LEU A 50 -3.32 9.15 14.49
C LEU A 50 -4.10 9.53 13.22
N LEU A 51 -4.52 8.57 12.39
CA LEU A 51 -5.20 8.85 11.13
C LEU A 51 -6.48 9.68 11.27
N PRO A 52 -7.33 9.50 12.31
CA PRO A 52 -8.48 10.38 12.51
C PRO A 52 -8.09 11.86 12.65
N LYS A 53 -6.95 12.15 13.27
CA LYS A 53 -6.42 13.51 13.41
C LYS A 53 -5.97 14.11 12.07
N LEU A 54 -5.37 13.30 11.20
CA LEU A 54 -5.02 13.73 9.85
C LEU A 54 -6.27 14.10 9.04
N ARG A 55 -7.34 13.29 9.16
CA ARG A 55 -8.66 13.58 8.54
C ARG A 55 -9.27 14.88 9.06
N GLU A 56 -9.14 15.17 10.36
CA GLU A 56 -9.59 16.44 10.94
C GLU A 56 -8.82 17.63 10.36
N TRP A 57 -7.51 17.49 10.15
CA TRP A 57 -6.67 18.57 9.62
C TRP A 57 -6.86 18.83 8.13
N ASN A 58 -7.13 17.78 7.34
CA ASN A 58 -7.44 17.88 5.92
C ASN A 58 -8.40 16.75 5.50
N PRO A 59 -9.72 17.00 5.53
CA PRO A 59 -10.73 16.01 5.16
C PRO A 59 -10.65 15.54 3.71
N GLU A 60 -10.09 16.36 2.81
CA GLU A 60 -9.96 16.05 1.39
C GLU A 60 -8.71 15.22 1.06
N MET A 61 -7.73 15.17 1.97
CA MET A 61 -6.50 14.42 1.74
C MET A 61 -6.79 12.92 1.71
N LYS A 62 -6.31 12.26 0.65
CA LYS A 62 -6.37 10.80 0.52
C LYS A 62 -5.30 10.15 1.37
N ILE A 63 -5.70 9.13 2.13
CA ILE A 63 -4.78 8.32 2.94
C ILE A 63 -4.73 6.93 2.35
N VAL A 64 -3.60 6.56 1.78
CA VAL A 64 -3.37 5.30 1.07
C VAL A 64 -2.34 4.48 1.84
N LEU A 65 -2.53 3.18 1.93
CA LEU A 65 -1.53 2.28 2.51
C LEU A 65 -0.62 1.77 1.40
N SER A 66 0.67 2.06 1.49
CA SER A 66 1.69 1.47 0.63
C SER A 66 2.19 0.16 1.22
N VAL A 67 2.21 -0.90 0.42
CA VAL A 67 2.64 -2.24 0.80
C VAL A 67 3.87 -2.60 -0.02
N GLY A 68 4.95 -2.97 0.66
CA GLY A 68 6.21 -3.33 0.01
C GLY A 68 7.40 -2.52 0.49
N GLY A 69 8.13 -1.96 -0.47
CA GLY A 69 9.41 -1.28 -0.27
C GLY A 69 10.62 -2.19 -0.50
N TRP A 70 11.80 -1.62 -0.54
CA TRP A 70 13.04 -2.34 -0.81
C TRP A 70 13.28 -3.49 0.18
N GLY A 71 13.43 -4.71 -0.35
CA GLY A 71 13.63 -5.93 0.45
C GLY A 71 12.37 -6.50 1.10
N ALA A 72 11.19 -5.94 0.84
CA ALA A 72 9.93 -6.52 1.30
C ALA A 72 9.57 -7.75 0.48
N ASP A 73 9.66 -8.92 1.10
CA ASP A 73 9.43 -10.22 0.48
C ASP A 73 7.97 -10.68 0.58
N GLY A 74 7.67 -11.82 -0.05
CA GLY A 74 6.38 -12.51 0.00
C GLY A 74 5.43 -12.21 -1.16
N PHE A 75 5.73 -11.25 -2.02
CA PHE A 75 4.89 -10.92 -3.18
C PHE A 75 4.80 -12.07 -4.19
N SER A 76 5.95 -12.64 -4.59
CA SER A 76 6.00 -13.69 -5.61
C SER A 76 5.18 -14.90 -5.18
N ASP A 77 5.40 -15.40 -3.97
CA ASP A 77 4.68 -16.56 -3.43
C ASP A 77 3.17 -16.27 -3.28
N MET A 78 2.80 -15.12 -2.72
CA MET A 78 1.41 -14.73 -2.51
C MET A 78 0.67 -14.55 -3.84
N ALA A 79 1.31 -13.89 -4.82
CA ALA A 79 0.67 -13.58 -6.10
C ALA A 79 0.56 -14.80 -7.04
N MET A 80 1.29 -15.88 -6.79
CA MET A 80 1.38 -17.04 -7.66
C MET A 80 0.03 -17.74 -7.88
N THR A 81 -0.82 -17.80 -6.87
CA THR A 81 -2.11 -18.47 -6.94
C THR A 81 -3.29 -17.50 -6.85
N GLU A 82 -4.44 -17.88 -7.44
CA GLU A 82 -5.67 -17.10 -7.29
C GLU A 82 -6.09 -16.99 -5.82
N GLU A 83 -5.97 -18.08 -5.07
CA GLU A 83 -6.30 -18.11 -3.64
C GLU A 83 -5.41 -17.14 -2.84
N GLY A 84 -4.10 -17.14 -3.08
CA GLY A 84 -3.17 -16.21 -2.43
C GLY A 84 -3.53 -14.75 -2.72
N ARG A 85 -3.78 -14.41 -3.98
CA ARG A 85 -4.20 -13.06 -4.37
C ARG A 85 -5.52 -12.64 -3.71
N ARG A 86 -6.52 -13.54 -3.63
CA ARG A 86 -7.81 -13.26 -2.99
C ARG A 86 -7.67 -13.07 -1.48
N ASN A 87 -6.91 -13.93 -0.81
CA ASN A 87 -6.66 -13.81 0.63
C ASN A 87 -5.95 -12.50 0.97
N PHE A 88 -4.93 -12.14 0.21
CA PHE A 88 -4.23 -10.87 0.37
C PHE A 88 -5.15 -9.68 0.10
N ALA A 89 -5.88 -9.67 -1.01
CA ALA A 89 -6.80 -8.59 -1.34
C ALA A 89 -7.90 -8.40 -0.28
N LYS A 90 -8.41 -9.51 0.28
CA LYS A 90 -9.34 -9.44 1.41
C LYS A 90 -8.70 -8.81 2.63
N SER A 91 -7.49 -9.19 3.02
CA SER A 91 -6.79 -8.59 4.16
C SER A 91 -6.50 -7.11 3.95
N CYS A 92 -6.24 -6.69 2.71
CA CYS A 92 -6.13 -5.27 2.33
C CYS A 92 -7.47 -4.54 2.50
N LEU A 93 -8.58 -5.12 2.04
CA LEU A 93 -9.92 -4.55 2.22
C LEU A 93 -10.26 -4.38 3.70
N ASP A 94 -10.01 -5.41 4.52
CA ASP A 94 -10.25 -5.37 5.96
C ASP A 94 -9.47 -4.22 6.64
N ALA A 95 -8.23 -3.99 6.21
CA ALA A 95 -7.42 -2.87 6.71
C ALA A 95 -7.95 -1.50 6.23
N VAL A 96 -8.33 -1.41 4.95
CA VAL A 96 -8.91 -0.18 4.38
C VAL A 96 -10.17 0.22 5.11
N GLU A 97 -11.04 -0.72 5.42
CA GLU A 97 -12.28 -0.47 6.17
C GLU A 97 -12.00 -0.12 7.64
N LYS A 98 -11.14 -0.90 8.30
CA LYS A 98 -10.79 -0.71 9.70
C LYS A 98 -10.19 0.66 10.00
N TYR A 99 -9.31 1.14 9.12
CA TYR A 99 -8.57 2.38 9.32
C TYR A 99 -9.12 3.55 8.48
N ASN A 100 -10.24 3.36 7.79
CA ASN A 100 -10.86 4.35 6.90
C ASN A 100 -9.86 4.92 5.90
N LEU A 101 -9.16 4.02 5.16
CA LEU A 101 -8.20 4.41 4.13
C LEU A 101 -8.89 4.63 2.78
N ASP A 102 -8.27 5.39 1.90
CA ASP A 102 -8.78 5.64 0.55
C ASP A 102 -8.29 4.61 -0.47
N GLY A 103 -7.34 3.73 -0.12
CA GLY A 103 -6.88 2.70 -1.02
C GLY A 103 -5.57 2.04 -0.61
N ILE A 104 -5.04 1.30 -1.57
CA ILE A 104 -3.78 0.54 -1.47
C ILE A 104 -2.84 0.98 -2.60
N ASP A 105 -1.59 1.15 -2.26
CA ASP A 105 -0.45 1.35 -3.15
C ASP A 105 0.45 0.12 -3.07
N ILE A 106 0.94 -0.38 -4.20
CA ILE A 106 1.83 -1.54 -4.24
C ILE A 106 3.23 -1.10 -4.64
N ASP A 107 4.19 -1.42 -3.79
CA ASP A 107 5.62 -1.13 -3.97
C ASP A 107 6.43 -2.43 -4.00
N TRP A 108 6.22 -3.23 -5.05
CA TRP A 108 6.94 -4.49 -5.24
C TRP A 108 8.26 -4.24 -5.99
N GLU A 109 9.39 -4.43 -5.31
CA GLU A 109 10.73 -4.12 -5.82
C GLU A 109 11.62 -5.39 -5.91
N TYR A 110 11.57 -6.23 -6.98
CA TYR A 110 10.76 -6.04 -8.19
C TYR A 110 10.17 -7.38 -8.66
N PRO A 111 9.07 -7.39 -9.41
CA PRO A 111 8.60 -8.59 -10.08
C PRO A 111 9.67 -9.18 -11.00
N CYS A 112 9.82 -10.52 -11.00
CA CYS A 112 10.81 -11.26 -11.79
C CYS A 112 12.28 -10.95 -11.44
N ASN A 113 12.59 -10.31 -10.31
CA ASN A 113 13.93 -9.86 -9.98
C ASN A 113 14.22 -10.04 -8.48
N ASP A 114 15.29 -10.75 -8.17
CA ASP A 114 15.73 -11.07 -6.80
C ASP A 114 16.80 -10.11 -6.23
N ALA A 115 17.10 -9.00 -6.92
CA ALA A 115 18.18 -8.08 -6.56
C ALA A 115 18.05 -7.48 -5.16
N ALA A 116 16.81 -7.33 -4.64
CA ALA A 116 16.55 -6.88 -3.29
C ALA A 116 16.62 -7.99 -2.23
N GLY A 117 17.07 -9.22 -2.62
CA GLY A 117 17.10 -10.39 -1.74
C GLY A 117 15.72 -10.99 -1.45
N ILE A 118 14.76 -10.78 -2.34
CA ILE A 118 13.38 -11.27 -2.27
C ILE A 118 13.16 -12.47 -3.20
N GLY A 119 12.06 -13.23 -2.96
CA GLY A 119 11.61 -14.28 -3.89
C GLY A 119 11.20 -13.70 -5.25
N ALA A 120 11.57 -14.40 -6.33
CA ALA A 120 11.22 -14.02 -7.70
C ALA A 120 10.88 -15.25 -8.55
N ASP A 121 9.86 -15.11 -9.41
CA ASP A 121 9.44 -16.12 -10.39
C ASP A 121 9.29 -15.46 -11.76
N PRO A 122 9.66 -16.12 -12.87
CA PRO A 122 9.48 -15.57 -14.22
C PRO A 122 8.04 -15.17 -14.57
N ARG A 123 7.04 -15.72 -13.85
CA ARG A 123 5.61 -15.43 -14.03
C ARG A 123 5.14 -14.22 -13.20
N ASP A 124 6.00 -13.57 -12.41
CA ASP A 124 5.61 -12.47 -11.54
C ASP A 124 4.99 -11.30 -12.29
N LYS A 125 5.38 -11.07 -13.54
CA LYS A 125 4.79 -10.05 -14.40
C LYS A 125 3.28 -10.29 -14.60
N GLU A 126 2.91 -11.51 -14.98
CA GLU A 126 1.52 -11.91 -15.18
C GLU A 126 0.78 -12.00 -13.85
N ASN A 127 1.43 -12.54 -12.82
CA ASN A 127 0.88 -12.66 -11.47
C ASN A 127 0.62 -11.28 -10.85
N PHE A 128 1.49 -10.30 -11.10
CA PHE A 128 1.31 -8.93 -10.63
C PHE A 128 0.11 -8.26 -11.30
N THR A 129 -0.04 -8.44 -12.61
CA THR A 129 -1.25 -7.97 -13.32
C THR A 129 -2.52 -8.58 -12.73
N ALA A 130 -2.50 -9.89 -12.44
CA ALA A 130 -3.63 -10.58 -11.83
C ALA A 130 -3.89 -10.10 -10.39
N LEU A 131 -2.83 -9.82 -9.61
CA LEU A 131 -2.95 -9.25 -8.27
C LEU A 131 -3.65 -7.89 -8.29
N LEU A 132 -3.24 -6.99 -9.18
CA LEU A 132 -3.87 -5.67 -9.32
C LEU A 132 -5.34 -5.76 -9.72
N ALA A 133 -5.68 -6.69 -10.62
CA ALA A 133 -7.06 -6.96 -10.99
C ALA A 133 -7.88 -7.47 -9.78
N THR A 134 -7.30 -8.37 -8.98
CA THR A 134 -7.94 -8.90 -7.77
C THR A 134 -8.12 -7.80 -6.70
N LEU A 135 -7.11 -6.96 -6.48
CA LEU A 135 -7.23 -5.80 -5.58
C LEU A 135 -8.34 -4.85 -6.04
N ARG A 136 -8.43 -4.58 -7.34
CA ARG A 136 -9.49 -3.73 -7.92
C ARG A 136 -10.88 -4.36 -7.74
N GLU A 137 -11.01 -5.68 -7.86
CA GLU A 137 -12.26 -6.40 -7.61
C GLU A 137 -12.72 -6.21 -6.15
N TYR A 138 -11.83 -6.39 -5.18
CA TYR A 138 -12.15 -6.31 -3.75
C TYR A 138 -12.36 -4.87 -3.27
N LEU A 139 -11.52 -3.95 -3.71
CA LEU A 139 -11.59 -2.55 -3.28
C LEU A 139 -12.68 -1.73 -3.99
N GLY A 140 -13.23 -2.25 -5.08
CA GLY A 140 -14.24 -1.53 -5.86
C GLY A 140 -13.63 -0.41 -6.71
N LYS A 141 -14.49 0.42 -7.32
CA LYS A 141 -14.07 1.48 -8.26
C LYS A 141 -13.66 2.78 -7.58
N ASP A 142 -14.17 3.02 -6.38
CA ASP A 142 -14.04 4.32 -5.70
C ASP A 142 -12.76 4.42 -4.86
N ARG A 143 -12.13 3.30 -4.52
CA ARG A 143 -10.87 3.27 -3.78
C ARG A 143 -9.67 3.29 -4.71
N ILE A 144 -8.59 3.87 -4.24
CA ILE A 144 -7.33 3.97 -4.99
C ILE A 144 -6.64 2.61 -5.02
N VAL A 145 -6.17 2.21 -6.20
CA VAL A 145 -5.15 1.19 -6.40
C VAL A 145 -4.06 1.83 -7.22
N SER A 146 -2.90 2.04 -6.62
CA SER A 146 -1.74 2.67 -7.25
C SER A 146 -0.50 1.80 -7.16
N LEU A 147 0.53 2.18 -7.88
CA LEU A 147 1.84 1.56 -7.91
C LEU A 147 2.90 2.59 -7.54
N SER A 148 3.88 2.19 -6.75
CA SER A 148 5.13 2.90 -6.64
C SER A 148 6.02 2.51 -7.82
N LEU A 149 6.36 3.47 -8.66
CA LEU A 149 7.19 3.27 -9.85
C LEU A 149 8.51 4.02 -9.68
N ILE A 150 9.37 3.52 -8.79
CA ILE A 150 10.67 4.15 -8.56
C ILE A 150 11.61 3.91 -9.74
N HIS A 151 11.46 2.78 -10.44
CA HIS A 151 12.26 2.42 -11.61
C HIS A 151 11.39 1.89 -12.75
N ILE A 152 11.19 2.71 -13.73
CA ILE A 152 10.65 2.30 -15.04
C ILE A 152 11.81 2.01 -15.98
#